data_143906d6e3ac81a0dd5d47dab48d9fb4
#
_entry.id   143906d6e3ac81a0dd5d47dab48d9fb4
#
_cell.length_a   1.000
_cell.length_b   1.000
_cell.length_c   1.000
_cell.angle_alpha   90.00
_cell.angle_beta   90.00
_cell.angle_gamma   90.00
#
_symmetry.space_group_name_H-M   'P 1'
#
loop_
_entity.id
_entity.type
_entity.pdbx_description
1 polymer ?
#
loop_
_entity_poly.entity_id
_entity_poly.type
_entity_poly.pdbx_seq_one_letter_code
_entity_poly.pdbx_strand_id
1 'polypeptide(L)'
;LKYAPYDFYASINSTEGAEMVGEFDRISKAFPEKVQIINDGDIFNIGAAKITTLFTFDPAFTNVNDASLIFRMDLGGKSVLFTGDAGVSSGNKVLANPEYKELLDCDICKMSHHGQAGVSKEFYEAVDPEICLWPTPSWVWNNSHESLVLLTSEVRAWIEEIGVEKN
;
A
#
# COMPACT_ATOMS: atom_id res chain seq x y z
N LEU A 1 15.75 -9.31 -0.92
CA LEU A 1 14.64 -8.80 -0.12
C LEU A 1 14.83 -7.30 0.10
N LYS A 2 13.81 -6.50 -0.21
CA LYS A 2 13.77 -5.07 0.09
C LYS A 2 12.75 -4.85 1.20
N TYR A 3 13.01 -3.88 2.08
CA TYR A 3 12.23 -3.67 3.27
C TYR A 3 12.13 -2.17 3.62
N ALA A 4 10.98 -1.74 4.14
CA ALA A 4 10.80 -0.40 4.66
C ALA A 4 11.62 -0.18 5.96
N PRO A 5 11.86 1.07 6.39
CA PRO A 5 12.70 1.35 7.55
C PRO A 5 12.28 0.60 8.82
N TYR A 6 13.20 -0.17 9.34
CA TYR A 6 13.03 -1.05 10.49
C TYR A 6 12.71 -0.30 11.80
N ASP A 7 13.25 0.90 11.97
CA ASP A 7 13.10 1.67 13.21
C ASP A 7 11.64 2.02 13.54
N PHE A 8 10.78 2.10 12.51
CA PHE A 8 9.36 2.32 12.71
C PHE A 8 8.73 1.19 13.53
N TYR A 9 8.92 -0.04 13.12
CA TYR A 9 8.35 -1.19 13.84
C TYR A 9 8.91 -1.35 15.24
N ALA A 10 10.19 -1.01 15.44
CA ALA A 10 10.80 -1.00 16.76
C ALA A 10 10.21 0.06 17.70
N SER A 11 9.63 1.15 17.15
CA SER A 11 8.98 2.19 17.93
C SER A 11 7.54 1.89 18.31
N ILE A 12 6.89 0.90 17.65
CA ILE A 12 5.51 0.52 17.92
C ILE A 12 5.47 -0.41 19.13
N ASN A 13 4.85 0.05 20.21
CA ASN A 13 4.60 -0.76 21.40
C ASN A 13 3.35 -1.63 21.22
N SER A 14 3.43 -2.61 20.33
CA SER A 14 2.37 -3.56 20.05
C SER A 14 2.93 -4.95 19.81
N THR A 15 2.11 -5.99 19.99
CA THR A 15 2.48 -7.38 19.67
C THR A 15 2.85 -7.53 18.19
N GLU A 16 2.08 -6.92 17.32
CA GLU A 16 2.30 -6.94 15.86
C GLU A 16 3.63 -6.28 15.47
N GLY A 17 3.94 -5.11 16.02
CA GLY A 17 5.24 -4.46 15.80
C GLY A 17 6.40 -5.32 16.28
N ALA A 18 6.28 -5.95 17.43
CA ALA A 18 7.31 -6.85 17.97
C ALA A 18 7.52 -8.10 17.10
N GLU A 19 6.46 -8.69 16.56
CA GLU A 19 6.54 -9.83 15.64
C GLU A 19 7.23 -9.44 14.33
N MET A 20 6.88 -8.30 13.74
CA MET A 20 7.51 -7.78 12.51
C MET A 20 9.00 -7.52 12.71
N VAL A 21 9.40 -6.92 13.83
CA VAL A 21 10.81 -6.70 14.19
C VAL A 21 11.55 -8.03 14.31
N GLY A 22 10.94 -9.00 14.98
CA GLY A 22 11.53 -10.35 15.16
C GLY A 22 11.76 -11.07 13.83
N GLU A 23 10.82 -11.03 12.92
CA GLU A 23 10.96 -11.62 11.59
C GLU A 23 11.99 -10.91 10.73
N PHE A 24 12.02 -9.58 10.75
CA PHE A 24 13.06 -8.81 10.05
C PHE A 24 14.47 -9.15 10.57
N ASP A 25 14.64 -9.18 11.88
CA ASP A 25 15.89 -9.56 12.52
C ASP A 25 16.36 -10.95 12.13
N ARG A 26 15.44 -11.91 12.12
CA ARG A 26 15.73 -13.31 11.74
C ARG A 26 16.21 -13.38 10.28
N ILE A 27 15.51 -12.71 9.36
CA ILE A 27 15.83 -12.73 7.93
C ILE A 27 17.12 -11.96 7.65
N SER A 28 17.30 -10.77 8.23
CA SER A 28 18.48 -9.94 7.99
C SER A 28 19.76 -10.56 8.55
N LYS A 29 19.68 -11.27 9.67
CA LYS A 29 20.81 -12.02 10.23
C LYS A 29 21.16 -13.26 9.41
N ALA A 30 20.14 -13.95 8.85
CA ALA A 30 20.33 -15.13 8.02
C ALA A 30 20.88 -14.80 6.61
N PHE A 31 20.50 -13.65 6.05
CA PHE A 31 20.80 -13.27 4.67
C PHE A 31 21.17 -11.78 4.54
N PRO A 32 22.21 -11.29 5.26
CA PRO A 32 22.51 -9.86 5.31
C PRO A 32 22.81 -9.25 3.94
N GLU A 33 23.41 -10.03 3.04
CA GLU A 33 23.74 -9.58 1.67
C GLU A 33 22.52 -9.47 0.74
N LYS A 34 21.35 -10.02 1.16
CA LYS A 34 20.11 -10.02 0.38
C LYS A 34 19.06 -9.04 0.90
N VAL A 35 19.32 -8.41 2.04
CA VAL A 35 18.43 -7.45 2.66
C VAL A 35 18.92 -6.04 2.37
N GLN A 36 18.02 -5.20 1.85
CA GLN A 36 18.27 -3.79 1.60
C GLN A 36 17.09 -2.98 2.10
N ILE A 37 17.37 -1.89 2.78
CA ILE A 37 16.35 -0.89 3.10
C ILE A 37 16.00 -0.12 1.82
N ILE A 38 14.73 0.13 1.61
CA ILE A 38 14.21 0.95 0.52
C ILE A 38 13.65 2.26 1.07
N ASN A 39 13.73 3.30 0.27
CA ASN A 39 13.23 4.62 0.61
C ASN A 39 12.24 5.11 -0.44
N ASP A 40 11.50 6.18 -0.12
CA ASP A 40 10.64 6.86 -1.05
C ASP A 40 11.47 7.34 -2.27
N GLY A 41 10.94 7.11 -3.46
CA GLY A 41 11.59 7.44 -4.72
C GLY A 41 12.59 6.39 -5.23
N ASP A 42 12.92 5.35 -4.47
CA ASP A 42 13.81 4.29 -4.94
C ASP A 42 13.22 3.58 -6.16
N ILE A 43 14.07 3.38 -7.17
CA ILE A 43 13.75 2.67 -8.40
C ILE A 43 14.65 1.46 -8.54
N PHE A 44 14.07 0.30 -8.80
CA PHE A 44 14.81 -0.93 -9.05
C PHE A 44 14.05 -1.86 -9.99
N ASN A 45 14.77 -2.84 -10.56
CA ASN A 45 14.19 -3.81 -11.48
C ASN A 45 14.17 -5.21 -10.88
N ILE A 46 13.09 -5.95 -11.15
CA ILE A 46 12.98 -7.39 -10.89
C ILE A 46 12.67 -8.05 -12.24
N GLY A 47 13.70 -8.64 -12.87
CA GLY A 47 13.57 -9.08 -14.26
C GLY A 47 13.22 -7.91 -15.17
N ALA A 48 12.13 -8.03 -15.94
CA ALA A 48 11.64 -6.95 -16.82
C ALA A 48 10.75 -5.92 -16.11
N ALA A 49 10.34 -6.17 -14.87
CA ALA A 49 9.51 -5.24 -14.12
C ALA A 49 10.35 -4.11 -13.53
N LYS A 50 9.92 -2.87 -13.75
CA LYS A 50 10.43 -1.68 -13.06
C LYS A 50 9.55 -1.41 -11.84
N ILE A 51 10.16 -1.26 -10.69
CA ILE A 51 9.47 -0.91 -9.44
C ILE A 51 9.88 0.51 -9.05
N THR A 52 8.90 1.36 -8.77
CA THR A 52 9.11 2.72 -8.23
C THR A 52 8.40 2.82 -6.89
N THR A 53 9.14 3.09 -5.83
CA THR A 53 8.62 3.24 -4.48
C THR A 53 8.07 4.65 -4.29
N LEU A 54 6.80 4.79 -3.90
CA LEU A 54 6.15 6.07 -3.70
C LEU A 54 6.05 6.45 -2.22
N PHE A 55 5.94 5.46 -1.35
CA PHE A 55 5.91 5.66 0.11
C PHE A 55 6.41 4.41 0.82
N THR A 56 7.23 4.61 1.83
CA THR A 56 7.75 3.54 2.69
C THR A 56 7.41 3.76 4.16
N PHE A 57 7.65 4.98 4.67
CA PHE A 57 7.63 5.22 6.09
C PHE A 57 7.60 6.72 6.44
N ASP A 58 6.82 7.09 7.46
CA ASP A 58 6.90 8.39 8.13
C ASP A 58 6.94 8.18 9.66
N PRO A 59 7.99 8.62 10.35
CA PRO A 59 8.14 8.43 11.79
C PRO A 59 7.07 9.13 12.64
N ALA A 60 6.29 10.05 12.04
CA ALA A 60 5.16 10.70 12.71
C ALA A 60 3.92 9.80 12.80
N PHE A 61 3.87 8.70 12.02
CA PHE A 61 2.72 7.80 12.01
C PHE A 61 2.86 6.73 13.10
N THR A 62 1.76 6.43 13.76
CA THR A 62 1.70 5.44 14.85
C THR A 62 0.85 4.21 14.49
N ASN A 63 0.12 4.26 13.37
CA ASN A 63 -0.65 3.13 12.88
C ASN A 63 0.24 2.27 11.97
N VAL A 64 0.30 0.96 12.25
CA VAL A 64 1.08 -0.01 11.46
C VAL A 64 0.68 -0.01 9.99
N ASN A 65 -0.61 0.14 9.70
CA ASN A 65 -1.11 0.19 8.32
C ASN A 65 -0.57 1.39 7.55
N ASP A 66 -0.34 2.52 8.22
CA ASP A 66 0.27 3.70 7.60
C ASP A 66 1.76 3.54 7.29
N ALA A 67 2.39 2.43 7.70
CA ALA A 67 3.74 2.02 7.28
C ALA A 67 3.70 1.03 6.10
N SER A 68 2.55 0.81 5.49
CA SER A 68 2.45 -0.02 4.29
C SER A 68 3.21 0.60 3.13
N LEU A 69 3.98 -0.24 2.44
CA LEU A 69 4.69 0.15 1.23
C LEU A 69 3.70 0.46 0.10
N ILE A 70 3.79 1.68 -0.45
CA ILE A 70 3.09 2.04 -1.69
C ILE A 70 4.11 2.06 -2.81
N PHE A 71 3.89 1.28 -3.87
CA PHE A 71 4.78 1.24 -5.01
C PHE A 71 4.04 0.98 -6.33
N ARG A 72 4.59 1.54 -7.39
CA ARG A 72 4.18 1.30 -8.77
C ARG A 72 5.09 0.23 -9.39
N MET A 73 4.49 -0.69 -10.12
CA MET A 73 5.18 -1.66 -10.96
C MET A 73 4.81 -1.43 -12.43
N ASP A 74 5.79 -1.21 -13.27
CA ASP A 74 5.63 -1.16 -14.72
C ASP A 74 6.18 -2.42 -15.36
N LEU A 75 5.36 -3.12 -16.14
CA LEU A 75 5.72 -4.36 -16.83
C LEU A 75 4.92 -4.52 -18.12
N GLY A 76 5.62 -4.71 -19.24
CA GLY A 76 4.98 -5.03 -20.52
C GLY A 76 4.03 -3.94 -21.06
N GLY A 77 4.29 -2.67 -20.73
CA GLY A 77 3.46 -1.54 -21.14
C GLY A 77 2.20 -1.35 -20.30
N LYS A 78 2.07 -2.08 -19.19
CA LYS A 78 1.02 -1.93 -18.19
C LYS A 78 1.61 -1.55 -16.84
N SER A 79 0.82 -0.85 -16.04
CA SER A 79 1.18 -0.37 -14.72
C SER A 79 0.24 -0.92 -13.65
N VAL A 80 0.82 -1.25 -12.49
CA VAL A 80 0.07 -1.74 -11.33
C VAL A 80 0.49 -0.95 -10.10
N LEU A 81 -0.47 -0.39 -9.38
CA LEU A 81 -0.25 0.24 -8.08
C LEU A 81 -0.55 -0.74 -6.96
N PHE A 82 0.44 -0.95 -6.09
CA PHE A 82 0.31 -1.73 -4.86
C PHE A 82 0.29 -0.79 -3.66
N THR A 83 -0.75 -0.86 -2.86
CA THR A 83 -0.99 0.07 -1.75
C THR A 83 -0.84 -0.56 -0.37
N GLY A 84 -0.61 -1.88 -0.30
CA GLY A 84 -0.64 -2.58 1.00
C GLY A 84 -1.97 -2.34 1.73
N ASP A 85 -1.87 -1.99 3.00
CA ASP A 85 -2.99 -1.58 3.85
C ASP A 85 -2.90 -0.08 4.22
N ALA A 86 -2.21 0.70 3.37
CA ALA A 86 -1.98 2.13 3.55
C ALA A 86 -3.27 2.88 3.88
N GLY A 87 -3.20 3.73 4.91
CA GLY A 87 -4.31 4.56 5.33
C GLY A 87 -4.34 5.93 4.64
N VAL A 88 -5.26 6.77 5.09
CA VAL A 88 -5.42 8.15 4.57
C VAL A 88 -4.14 8.97 4.77
N SER A 89 -3.43 8.79 5.90
CA SER A 89 -2.23 9.57 6.20
C SER A 89 -1.11 9.30 5.21
N SER A 90 -0.80 8.04 4.92
CA SER A 90 0.21 7.65 3.95
C SER A 90 -0.21 8.00 2.51
N GLY A 91 -1.48 7.78 2.15
CA GLY A 91 -2.02 8.21 0.86
C GLY A 91 -1.88 9.72 0.63
N ASN A 92 -2.19 10.53 1.63
CA ASN A 92 -2.05 11.98 1.54
C ASN A 92 -0.59 12.45 1.40
N LYS A 93 0.39 11.72 1.96
CA LYS A 93 1.81 12.02 1.73
C LYS A 93 2.20 11.84 0.25
N VAL A 94 1.71 10.78 -0.38
CA VAL A 94 1.93 10.56 -1.81
C VAL A 94 1.25 11.64 -2.65
N LEU A 95 -0.01 11.97 -2.37
CA LEU A 95 -0.76 13.03 -3.06
C LEU A 95 -0.11 14.41 -2.93
N ALA A 96 0.51 14.69 -1.79
CA ALA A 96 1.17 15.98 -1.52
C ALA A 96 2.49 16.16 -2.28
N ASN A 97 3.09 15.09 -2.78
CA ASN A 97 4.31 15.14 -3.61
C ASN A 97 3.91 15.14 -5.08
N PRO A 98 4.14 16.24 -5.85
CA PRO A 98 3.72 16.32 -7.25
C PRO A 98 4.32 15.21 -8.14
N GLU A 99 5.60 14.84 -7.92
CA GLU A 99 6.26 13.79 -8.69
C GLU A 99 5.64 12.42 -8.46
N TYR A 100 5.25 12.11 -7.21
CA TYR A 100 4.60 10.83 -6.87
C TYR A 100 3.14 10.81 -7.30
N LYS A 101 2.46 11.96 -7.23
CA LYS A 101 1.08 12.08 -7.69
C LYS A 101 0.94 11.76 -9.19
N GLU A 102 1.87 12.20 -10.01
CA GLU A 102 1.89 11.86 -11.44
C GLU A 102 2.11 10.36 -11.72
N LEU A 103 2.73 9.65 -10.77
CA LEU A 103 2.99 8.21 -10.86
C LEU A 103 1.83 7.36 -10.33
N LEU A 104 0.79 7.96 -9.76
CA LEU A 104 -0.40 7.24 -9.29
C LEU A 104 -1.26 6.71 -10.43
N ASP A 105 -1.39 7.44 -11.54
CA ASP A 105 -2.14 7.04 -12.72
C ASP A 105 -1.65 5.67 -13.22
N CYS A 106 -2.47 4.62 -13.00
CA CYS A 106 -2.11 3.23 -13.23
C CYS A 106 -3.27 2.44 -13.82
N ASP A 107 -2.96 1.52 -14.75
CA ASP A 107 -3.96 0.63 -15.37
C ASP A 107 -4.67 -0.27 -14.32
N ILE A 108 -3.94 -0.71 -13.31
CA ILE A 108 -4.44 -1.65 -12.30
C ILE A 108 -4.12 -1.13 -10.89
N CYS A 109 -5.11 -1.13 -10.00
CA CYS A 109 -4.92 -0.81 -8.59
C CYS A 109 -5.26 -2.00 -7.68
N LYS A 110 -4.30 -2.43 -6.84
CA LYS A 110 -4.61 -3.29 -5.68
C LYS A 110 -5.23 -2.41 -4.61
N MET A 111 -6.49 -2.67 -4.28
CA MET A 111 -7.26 -1.90 -3.31
C MET A 111 -6.58 -1.88 -1.94
N SER A 112 -6.48 -0.69 -1.37
CA SER A 112 -5.85 -0.53 -0.06
C SER A 112 -6.68 -1.19 1.04
N HIS A 113 -6.00 -1.76 2.02
CA HIS A 113 -6.58 -2.34 3.23
C HIS A 113 -7.78 -3.24 2.93
N HIS A 114 -7.64 -4.12 1.93
CA HIS A 114 -8.68 -5.05 1.48
C HIS A 114 -9.98 -4.37 1.02
N GLY A 115 -9.97 -3.05 0.77
CA GLY A 115 -11.14 -2.25 0.44
C GLY A 115 -12.06 -1.94 1.62
N GLN A 116 -11.68 -2.25 2.87
CA GLN A 116 -12.51 -1.99 4.05
C GLN A 116 -12.37 -0.58 4.63
N ALA A 117 -11.27 0.08 4.30
CA ALA A 117 -10.90 1.44 4.67
C ALA A 117 -9.75 1.85 3.73
N GLY A 118 -8.62 2.29 4.27
CA GLY A 118 -7.41 2.53 3.48
C GLY A 118 -7.27 3.99 3.09
N VAL A 119 -6.78 4.24 1.88
CA VAL A 119 -6.56 5.58 1.34
C VAL A 119 -7.87 6.32 1.05
N SER A 120 -7.81 7.63 0.82
CA SER A 120 -8.98 8.46 0.57
C SER A 120 -9.55 8.28 -0.85
N LYS A 121 -10.77 8.81 -1.08
CA LYS A 121 -11.39 8.85 -2.41
C LYS A 121 -10.51 9.62 -3.42
N GLU A 122 -9.96 10.75 -3.00
CA GLU A 122 -9.10 11.59 -3.84
C GLU A 122 -7.83 10.84 -4.28
N PHE A 123 -7.36 9.89 -3.48
CA PHE A 123 -6.25 9.04 -3.87
C PHE A 123 -6.66 8.12 -5.03
N TYR A 124 -7.82 7.46 -4.94
CA TYR A 124 -8.32 6.60 -6.03
C TYR A 124 -8.69 7.41 -7.28
N GLU A 125 -9.19 8.63 -7.14
CA GLU A 125 -9.40 9.55 -8.26
C GLU A 125 -8.10 9.92 -8.97
N ALA A 126 -6.98 10.02 -8.23
CA ALA A 126 -5.66 10.27 -8.82
C ALA A 126 -5.04 9.00 -9.44
N VAL A 127 -5.47 7.82 -9.02
CA VAL A 127 -5.03 6.53 -9.61
C VAL A 127 -5.77 6.25 -10.93
N ASP A 128 -7.04 6.61 -11.01
CA ASP A 128 -7.93 6.44 -12.18
C ASP A 128 -7.78 5.06 -12.87
N PRO A 129 -7.94 3.94 -12.14
CA PRO A 129 -7.57 2.63 -12.65
C PRO A 129 -8.60 2.06 -13.62
N GLU A 130 -8.15 1.32 -14.65
CA GLU A 130 -9.03 0.50 -15.50
C GLU A 130 -9.56 -0.73 -14.75
N ILE A 131 -8.74 -1.28 -13.84
CA ILE A 131 -9.04 -2.51 -13.09
C ILE A 131 -8.71 -2.33 -11.61
N CYS A 132 -9.66 -2.70 -10.74
CA CYS A 132 -9.43 -2.82 -9.30
C CYS A 132 -9.29 -4.28 -8.86
N LEU A 133 -8.19 -4.59 -8.16
CA LEU A 133 -7.98 -5.91 -7.54
C LEU A 133 -8.37 -5.85 -6.06
N TRP A 134 -9.36 -6.65 -5.69
CA TRP A 134 -9.90 -6.73 -4.34
C TRP A 134 -9.49 -8.02 -3.64
N PRO A 135 -8.35 -8.06 -2.94
CA PRO A 135 -7.98 -9.22 -2.11
C PRO A 135 -8.80 -9.18 -0.80
N THR A 136 -10.11 -9.30 -0.95
CA THR A 136 -11.11 -9.01 0.10
C THR A 136 -11.81 -10.28 0.54
N PRO A 137 -11.74 -10.68 1.81
CA PRO A 137 -12.52 -11.81 2.30
C PRO A 137 -14.02 -11.49 2.32
N SER A 138 -14.86 -12.51 2.22
CA SER A 138 -16.30 -12.36 2.07
C SER A 138 -16.98 -11.57 3.22
N TRP A 139 -16.45 -11.66 4.42
CA TRP A 139 -17.00 -10.93 5.58
C TRP A 139 -16.71 -9.42 5.49
N VAL A 140 -15.58 -9.02 4.94
CA VAL A 140 -15.28 -7.61 4.62
C VAL A 140 -16.15 -7.14 3.47
N TRP A 141 -16.21 -7.92 2.38
CA TRP A 141 -17.00 -7.57 1.20
C TRP A 141 -18.47 -7.32 1.53
N ASN A 142 -19.04 -8.13 2.41
CA ASN A 142 -20.45 -8.05 2.81
C ASN A 142 -20.71 -7.14 4.02
N ASN A 143 -19.70 -6.46 4.55
CA ASN A 143 -19.79 -5.68 5.79
C ASN A 143 -20.41 -6.48 6.95
N SER A 144 -20.09 -7.76 7.08
CA SER A 144 -20.77 -8.68 8.01
C SER A 144 -20.01 -8.92 9.32
N HIS A 145 -19.15 -8.00 9.74
CA HIS A 145 -18.43 -8.10 11.01
C HIS A 145 -19.23 -7.38 12.12
N GLU A 146 -19.49 -8.09 13.23
CA GLU A 146 -20.38 -7.60 14.31
C GLU A 146 -19.79 -6.41 15.09
N SER A 147 -18.48 -6.27 15.16
CA SER A 147 -17.80 -5.27 16.01
C SER A 147 -16.90 -4.28 15.27
N LEU A 148 -16.75 -4.42 13.95
CA LEU A 148 -15.92 -3.51 13.15
C LEU A 148 -16.81 -2.66 12.23
N VAL A 149 -16.52 -1.37 12.19
CA VAL A 149 -17.09 -0.47 11.18
C VAL A 149 -16.25 -0.59 9.92
N LEU A 150 -16.78 -1.24 8.89
CA LEU A 150 -16.12 -1.41 7.61
C LEU A 150 -16.68 -0.39 6.62
N LEU A 151 -15.81 0.22 5.83
CA LEU A 151 -16.17 1.21 4.81
C LEU A 151 -16.27 0.58 3.41
N THR A 152 -16.32 -0.74 3.29
CA THR A 152 -16.26 -1.45 2.00
C THR A 152 -17.36 -1.02 1.03
N SER A 153 -18.59 -0.84 1.54
CA SER A 153 -19.71 -0.36 0.69
C SER A 153 -19.47 1.05 0.16
N GLU A 154 -18.87 1.91 0.97
CA GLU A 154 -18.54 3.28 0.61
C GLU A 154 -17.38 3.33 -0.40
N VAL A 155 -16.31 2.56 -0.14
CA VAL A 155 -15.18 2.44 -1.06
C VAL A 155 -15.63 1.89 -2.42
N ARG A 156 -16.52 0.91 -2.45
CA ARG A 156 -17.10 0.41 -3.71
C ARG A 156 -17.87 1.47 -4.45
N ALA A 157 -18.67 2.29 -3.74
CA ALA A 157 -19.40 3.39 -4.36
C ALA A 157 -18.44 4.44 -4.95
N TRP A 158 -17.32 4.74 -4.30
CA TRP A 158 -16.30 5.62 -4.88
C TRP A 158 -15.72 5.07 -6.19
N ILE A 159 -15.40 3.78 -6.21
CA ILE A 159 -14.84 3.12 -7.40
C ILE A 159 -15.85 3.09 -8.56
N GLU A 160 -17.15 2.89 -8.26
CA GLU A 160 -18.22 2.99 -9.26
C GLU A 160 -18.36 4.43 -9.80
N GLU A 161 -18.26 5.46 -8.94
CA GLU A 161 -18.29 6.88 -9.34
C GLU A 161 -17.08 7.29 -10.21
N ILE A 162 -15.90 6.73 -9.95
CA ILE A 162 -14.68 6.93 -10.76
C ILE A 162 -14.86 6.31 -12.15
N GLY A 163 -15.72 5.31 -12.30
CA GLY A 163 -16.04 4.72 -13.59
C GLY A 163 -15.12 3.56 -13.99
N VAL A 164 -14.59 2.83 -13.02
CA VAL A 164 -13.71 1.67 -13.26
C VAL A 164 -14.44 0.60 -14.08
N GLU A 165 -13.86 0.20 -15.21
CA GLU A 165 -14.48 -0.75 -16.14
C GLU A 165 -14.61 -2.16 -15.57
N LYS A 166 -13.68 -2.58 -14.71
CA LYS A 166 -13.64 -3.91 -14.09
C LYS A 166 -13.34 -3.80 -12.61
N ASN A 167 -14.27 -4.26 -11.82
CA ASN A 167 -14.30 -4.13 -10.37
C ASN A 167 -14.51 -5.50 -9.69
#